data_cdaec3e6ca6c839148682251a31fc44d
#
_entry.id   cdaec3e6ca6c839148682251a31fc44d
#
_cell.length_a   1.000
_cell.length_b   1.000
_cell.length_c   1.000
_cell.angle_alpha   90.00
_cell.angle_beta   90.00
_cell.angle_gamma   90.00
#
_symmetry.space_group_name_H-M   'P 1'
#
loop_
_entity.id
_entity.type
_entity.pdbx_description
1 polymer ?
#
loop_
_entity_poly.entity_id
_entity_poly.type
_entity_poly.pdbx_seq_one_letter_code
_entity_poly.pdbx_strand_id
1 'polypeptide(L)'
;MILIPAIDLKDGHCVRLKQGDMDQATTFGEDPAAMARTWLEKGARRLHLVDLNGAFAGKPQNFSAIKSILKAVGDDIPVQLGGGIRDLDTIEKYIDSGLRYVIIGTAAVKNCLLYTSDAADE
;
A
#
# COMPACT_ATOMS: atom_id res chain seq x y z
N MET A 1 8.28 7.22 -20.71
CA MET A 1 7.49 7.53 -19.49
C MET A 1 7.08 6.23 -18.81
N ILE A 2 7.23 6.19 -17.50
CA ILE A 2 6.82 5.03 -16.69
C ILE A 2 5.51 5.35 -16.00
N LEU A 3 4.50 4.50 -16.18
CA LEU A 3 3.21 4.65 -15.51
C LEU A 3 3.24 3.99 -14.14
N ILE A 4 3.05 4.79 -13.08
CA ILE A 4 2.99 4.30 -11.70
C ILE A 4 1.69 4.81 -11.09
N PRO A 5 0.58 4.09 -11.27
CA PRO A 5 -0.69 4.52 -10.70
C PRO A 5 -0.70 4.35 -9.18
N ALA A 6 -1.43 5.25 -8.52
CA ALA A 6 -1.65 5.18 -7.09
C ALA A 6 -3.10 4.77 -6.82
N ILE A 7 -3.27 3.82 -5.90
CA ILE A 7 -4.58 3.36 -5.47
C ILE A 7 -4.71 3.64 -3.98
N ASP A 8 -5.65 4.51 -3.62
CA ASP A 8 -5.97 4.79 -2.23
C ASP A 8 -7.05 3.80 -1.78
N LEU A 9 -6.81 3.13 -0.65
CA LEU A 9 -7.73 2.13 -0.11
C LEU A 9 -8.37 2.65 1.17
N LYS A 10 -9.70 2.59 1.21
CA LYS A 10 -10.48 2.94 2.38
C LYS A 10 -11.64 1.97 2.51
N ASP A 11 -11.76 1.34 3.69
CA ASP A 11 -12.83 0.39 3.99
C ASP A 11 -12.91 -0.75 2.96
N GLY A 12 -11.77 -1.17 2.44
CA GLY A 12 -11.70 -2.26 1.46
C GLY A 12 -11.95 -1.85 0.03
N HIS A 13 -12.19 -0.56 -0.24
CA HIS A 13 -12.53 -0.05 -1.57
C HIS A 13 -11.47 0.90 -2.11
N CYS A 14 -11.45 1.05 -3.43
CA CYS A 14 -10.62 2.07 -4.08
C CYS A 14 -11.35 3.40 -4.03
N VAL A 15 -10.69 4.43 -3.50
CA VAL A 15 -11.33 5.72 -3.28
C VAL A 15 -10.45 6.86 -3.78
N ARG A 16 -11.06 8.05 -3.87
CA ARG A 16 -10.37 9.30 -4.07
C ARG A 16 -10.83 10.26 -2.98
N LEU A 17 -9.88 10.87 -2.29
CA LEU A 17 -10.21 11.85 -1.26
C LEU A 17 -10.34 13.25 -1.89
N LYS A 18 -11.30 14.03 -1.40
CA LYS A 18 -11.40 15.43 -1.77
C LYS A 18 -10.51 16.22 -0.81
N GLN A 19 -9.44 16.81 -1.35
CA GLN A 19 -8.48 17.59 -0.57
C GLN A 19 -7.90 16.83 0.64
N GLY A 20 -7.76 15.51 0.51
CA GLY A 20 -7.21 14.69 1.59
C GLY A 20 -8.18 14.39 2.74
N ASP A 21 -9.45 14.75 2.60
CA ASP A 21 -10.45 14.59 3.66
C ASP A 21 -11.09 13.20 3.58
N MET A 22 -10.89 12.38 4.61
CA MET A 22 -11.45 11.02 4.69
C MET A 22 -12.98 11.01 4.66
N ASP A 23 -13.62 12.04 5.19
CA ASP A 23 -15.09 12.12 5.20
C ASP A 23 -15.66 12.45 3.84
N GLN A 24 -14.83 12.88 2.90
CA GLN A 24 -15.25 13.22 1.54
C GLN A 24 -14.64 12.26 0.52
N ALA A 25 -14.48 11.01 0.89
CA ALA A 25 -13.98 9.98 -0.01
C ALA A 25 -15.07 9.62 -1.04
N THR A 26 -14.65 9.49 -2.30
CA THR A 26 -15.51 8.98 -3.36
C THR A 26 -15.04 7.60 -3.74
N THR A 27 -15.91 6.60 -3.63
CA THR A 27 -15.60 5.23 -4.05
C THR A 27 -15.77 5.12 -5.56
N PHE A 28 -14.71 4.68 -6.25
CA PHE A 28 -14.81 4.45 -7.69
C PHE A 28 -14.41 3.03 -8.11
N GLY A 29 -14.19 2.16 -7.13
CA GLY A 29 -13.92 0.74 -7.36
C GLY A 29 -14.18 -0.06 -6.11
N GLU A 30 -15.04 -1.07 -6.18
CA GLU A 30 -15.35 -1.93 -5.05
C GLU A 30 -14.44 -3.15 -5.00
N ASP A 31 -13.80 -3.49 -6.11
CA ASP A 31 -12.88 -4.62 -6.20
C ASP A 31 -11.46 -4.12 -6.45
N PRO A 32 -10.63 -4.01 -5.41
CA PRO A 32 -9.25 -3.56 -5.59
C PRO A 32 -8.43 -4.42 -6.53
N ALA A 33 -8.64 -5.73 -6.53
CA ALA A 33 -7.91 -6.62 -7.43
C ALA A 33 -8.24 -6.34 -8.89
N ALA A 34 -9.51 -6.10 -9.20
CA ALA A 34 -9.93 -5.76 -10.56
C ALA A 34 -9.35 -4.42 -11.01
N MET A 35 -9.30 -3.45 -10.10
CA MET A 35 -8.69 -2.16 -10.38
C MET A 35 -7.20 -2.31 -10.69
N ALA A 36 -6.50 -3.11 -9.91
CA ALA A 36 -5.08 -3.37 -10.13
C ALA A 36 -4.83 -4.03 -11.48
N ARG A 37 -5.65 -5.02 -11.85
CA ARG A 37 -5.55 -5.67 -13.17
C ARG A 37 -5.80 -4.69 -14.30
N THR A 38 -6.74 -3.78 -14.13
CA THR A 38 -7.01 -2.73 -15.12
C THR A 38 -5.77 -1.88 -15.38
N TRP A 39 -5.10 -1.46 -14.30
CA TRP A 39 -3.87 -0.69 -14.44
C TRP A 39 -2.75 -1.49 -15.08
N LEU A 40 -2.62 -2.78 -14.74
CA LEU A 40 -1.63 -3.66 -15.36
C LEU A 40 -1.86 -3.75 -16.87
N GLU A 41 -3.10 -3.92 -17.31
CA GLU A 41 -3.47 -3.98 -18.71
C GLU A 41 -3.16 -2.68 -19.45
N LYS A 42 -3.22 -1.55 -18.74
CA LYS A 42 -2.89 -0.24 -19.31
C LYS A 42 -1.40 0.06 -19.34
N GLY A 43 -0.57 -0.89 -18.91
CA GLY A 43 0.88 -0.76 -19.02
C GLY A 43 1.57 -0.24 -17.77
N ALA A 44 0.94 -0.34 -16.60
CA ALA A 44 1.57 0.06 -15.35
C ALA A 44 2.86 -0.73 -15.12
N ARG A 45 3.91 -0.05 -14.70
CA ARG A 45 5.22 -0.66 -14.41
C ARG A 45 5.44 -0.89 -12.92
N ARG A 46 4.67 -0.22 -12.09
CA ARG A 46 4.70 -0.32 -10.63
C ARG A 46 3.35 0.13 -10.13
N LEU A 47 2.93 -0.40 -9.00
CA LEU A 47 1.66 0.00 -8.37
C LEU A 47 1.95 0.57 -7.00
N HIS A 48 1.39 1.75 -6.71
CA HIS A 48 1.52 2.39 -5.41
C HIS A 48 0.20 2.30 -4.67
N LEU A 49 0.21 1.67 -3.50
CA LEU A 49 -0.97 1.52 -2.67
C LEU A 49 -0.85 2.36 -1.41
N VAL A 50 -1.95 2.97 -1.01
CA VAL A 50 -2.03 3.68 0.26
C VAL A 50 -3.19 3.12 1.07
N ASP A 51 -2.89 2.62 2.27
CA ASP A 51 -3.89 2.19 3.24
C ASP A 51 -4.32 3.42 4.03
N LEU A 52 -5.39 4.09 3.59
CA LEU A 52 -5.85 5.32 4.23
C LEU A 52 -6.32 5.09 5.65
N ASN A 53 -7.04 4.00 5.91
CA ASN A 53 -7.44 3.65 7.28
C ASN A 53 -6.22 3.40 8.14
N GLY A 54 -5.23 2.71 7.60
CA GLY A 54 -3.98 2.44 8.31
C GLY A 54 -3.21 3.71 8.64
N ALA A 55 -3.17 4.66 7.72
CA ALA A 55 -2.48 5.93 7.93
C ALA A 55 -3.05 6.69 9.13
N PHE A 56 -4.38 6.69 9.29
CA PHE A 56 -5.04 7.34 10.41
C PHE A 56 -4.98 6.53 11.70
N ALA A 57 -5.17 5.21 11.60
CA ALA A 57 -5.17 4.33 12.78
C ALA A 57 -3.77 4.02 13.33
N GLY A 58 -2.74 4.22 12.52
CA GLY A 58 -1.37 3.89 12.90
C GLY A 58 -1.05 2.40 12.83
N LYS A 59 -1.91 1.61 12.23
CA LYS A 59 -1.72 0.18 12.01
C LYS A 59 -2.49 -0.24 10.76
N PRO A 60 -2.06 -1.30 10.05
CA PRO A 60 -2.72 -1.72 8.82
C PRO A 60 -4.19 -2.05 9.01
N GLN A 61 -5.03 -1.62 8.08
CA GLN A 61 -6.48 -1.83 8.14
C GLN A 61 -7.03 -2.50 6.88
N ASN A 62 -6.33 -2.40 5.75
CA ASN A 62 -6.81 -2.93 4.46
C ASN A 62 -5.99 -4.13 3.99
N PHE A 63 -5.55 -4.98 4.93
CA PHE A 63 -4.69 -6.12 4.60
C PHE A 63 -5.34 -7.07 3.58
N SER A 64 -6.62 -7.39 3.74
CA SER A 64 -7.32 -8.28 2.80
C SER A 64 -7.35 -7.71 1.39
N ALA A 65 -7.66 -6.42 1.25
CA ALA A 65 -7.68 -5.77 -0.05
C ALA A 65 -6.30 -5.77 -0.69
N ILE A 66 -5.27 -5.45 0.09
CA ILE A 66 -3.89 -5.42 -0.39
C ILE A 66 -3.45 -6.82 -0.80
N LYS A 67 -3.77 -7.83 -0.01
CA LYS A 67 -3.45 -9.21 -0.32
C LYS A 67 -4.10 -9.66 -1.64
N SER A 68 -5.35 -9.26 -1.88
CA SER A 68 -6.03 -9.59 -3.13
C SER A 68 -5.36 -8.92 -4.34
N ILE A 69 -4.88 -7.69 -4.18
CA ILE A 69 -4.13 -6.99 -5.22
C ILE A 69 -2.81 -7.71 -5.50
N LEU A 70 -2.08 -8.08 -4.46
CA LEU A 70 -0.80 -8.80 -4.61
C LEU A 70 -0.99 -10.12 -5.31
N LYS A 71 -2.06 -10.83 -4.99
CA LYS A 71 -2.38 -12.10 -5.64
C LYS A 71 -2.72 -11.91 -7.12
N ALA A 72 -3.35 -10.78 -7.47
CA ALA A 72 -3.75 -10.50 -8.84
C ALA A 72 -2.60 -10.04 -9.73
N VAL A 73 -1.71 -9.20 -9.23
CA VAL A 73 -0.69 -8.54 -10.06
C VAL A 73 0.74 -8.60 -9.50
N GLY A 74 0.92 -9.11 -8.29
CA GLY A 74 2.23 -9.06 -7.62
C GLY A 74 3.34 -9.83 -8.33
N ASP A 75 3.01 -10.83 -9.13
CA ASP A 75 3.99 -11.57 -9.92
C ASP A 75 4.37 -10.86 -11.22
N ASP A 76 3.56 -9.91 -11.64
CA ASP A 76 3.75 -9.22 -12.92
C ASP A 76 4.47 -7.88 -12.76
N ILE A 77 4.13 -7.12 -11.72
CA ILE A 77 4.74 -5.81 -11.46
C ILE A 77 5.02 -5.63 -9.97
N PRO A 78 6.04 -4.83 -9.61
CA PRO A 78 6.29 -4.51 -8.21
C PRO A 78 5.15 -3.68 -7.62
N VAL A 79 4.77 -4.00 -6.39
CA VAL A 79 3.76 -3.27 -5.64
C VAL A 79 4.42 -2.66 -4.41
N GLN A 80 4.16 -1.38 -4.16
CA GLN A 80 4.65 -0.69 -2.99
C GLN A 80 3.47 -0.19 -2.15
N LEU A 81 3.67 -0.10 -0.85
CA LEU A 81 2.60 0.25 0.09
C LEU A 81 3.06 1.29 1.09
N GLY A 82 2.21 2.30 1.32
CA GLY A 82 2.34 3.24 2.41
C GLY A 82 1.06 3.25 3.25
N GLY A 83 1.15 3.81 4.46
CA GLY A 83 0.01 3.99 5.36
C GLY A 83 -0.01 3.01 6.52
N GLY A 84 0.34 3.48 7.71
CA GLY A 84 0.20 2.72 8.94
C GLY A 84 1.25 1.66 9.23
N ILE A 85 2.31 1.61 8.45
CA ILE A 85 3.38 0.64 8.67
C ILE A 85 4.41 1.24 9.61
N ARG A 86 4.57 0.64 10.79
CA ARG A 86 5.40 1.20 11.87
C ARG A 86 6.30 0.18 12.55
N ASP A 87 6.21 -1.10 12.23
CA ASP A 87 7.00 -2.13 12.89
C ASP A 87 7.43 -3.23 11.92
N LEU A 88 8.43 -4.02 12.34
CA LEU A 88 9.00 -5.08 11.52
C LEU A 88 8.03 -6.22 11.28
N ASP A 89 7.22 -6.57 12.25
CA ASP A 89 6.27 -7.68 12.10
C ASP A 89 5.29 -7.40 10.97
N THR A 90 4.80 -6.16 10.89
CA THR A 90 3.91 -5.73 9.81
C THR A 90 4.62 -5.78 8.46
N ILE A 91 5.86 -5.30 8.41
CA ILE A 91 6.67 -5.31 7.19
C ILE A 91 6.85 -6.75 6.70
N GLU A 92 7.25 -7.67 7.59
CA GLU A 92 7.43 -9.06 7.24
C GLU A 92 6.16 -9.71 6.72
N LYS A 93 5.03 -9.40 7.35
CA LYS A 93 3.73 -9.93 6.94
C LYS A 93 3.39 -9.53 5.50
N TYR A 94 3.62 -8.28 5.15
CA TYR A 94 3.35 -7.79 3.80
C TYR A 94 4.34 -8.35 2.77
N ILE A 95 5.61 -8.42 3.13
CA ILE A 95 6.62 -8.96 2.22
C ILE A 95 6.36 -10.44 1.95
N ASP A 96 6.00 -11.20 2.98
CA ASP A 96 5.62 -12.61 2.82
C ASP A 96 4.38 -12.78 1.92
N SER A 97 3.53 -11.76 1.87
CA SER A 97 2.34 -11.76 1.01
C SER A 97 2.63 -11.34 -0.43
N GLY A 98 3.87 -10.94 -0.73
CA GLY A 98 4.27 -10.58 -2.08
C GLY A 98 4.55 -9.10 -2.31
N LEU A 99 4.45 -8.27 -1.27
CA LEU A 99 4.77 -6.85 -1.39
C LEU A 99 6.27 -6.66 -1.64
N ARG A 100 6.62 -5.82 -2.61
CA ARG A 100 8.00 -5.62 -3.00
C ARG A 100 8.68 -4.48 -2.25
N TYR A 101 7.95 -3.40 -1.98
CA TYR A 101 8.50 -2.20 -1.34
C TYR A 101 7.53 -1.66 -0.30
N VAL A 102 8.08 -1.09 0.78
CA VAL A 102 7.33 -0.49 1.88
C VAL A 102 7.76 0.95 2.04
N ILE A 103 6.79 1.86 2.16
CA ILE A 103 7.08 3.26 2.44
C ILE A 103 6.81 3.49 3.92
N ILE A 104 7.84 3.94 4.64
CA ILE A 104 7.81 4.06 6.09
C ILE A 104 7.65 5.53 6.48
N GLY A 105 6.69 5.80 7.38
CA GLY A 105 6.46 7.15 7.87
C GLY A 105 7.48 7.60 8.91
N THR A 106 7.43 8.88 9.27
CA THR A 106 8.41 9.51 10.18
C THR A 106 8.50 8.81 11.53
N ALA A 107 7.38 8.38 12.09
CA ALA A 107 7.37 7.69 13.39
C ALA A 107 8.15 6.36 13.31
N ALA A 108 7.99 5.65 12.21
CA ALA A 108 8.71 4.39 12.02
C ALA A 108 10.20 4.63 11.78
N VAL A 109 10.57 5.72 11.12
CA VAL A 109 11.98 6.09 10.95
C VAL A 109 12.64 6.31 12.31
N LYS A 110 11.97 6.99 13.23
CA LYS A 110 12.49 7.17 14.58
C LYS A 110 12.66 5.84 15.31
N ASN A 111 11.72 4.91 15.12
CA ASN A 111 11.81 3.58 15.72
C ASN A 111 12.87 2.72 15.05
N CYS A 112 13.15 2.94 13.77
CA CYS A 112 14.17 2.21 13.04
C CYS A 112 15.58 2.45 13.58
N LEU A 113 15.79 3.52 14.31
CA LEU A 113 17.05 3.72 15.01
C LEU A 113 17.28 2.63 16.06
N LEU A 114 16.21 1.96 16.50
CA LEU A 114 16.28 0.83 17.43
C LEU A 114 16.64 -0.47 16.73
N TYR A 115 16.38 -0.56 15.45
CA TYR A 115 16.69 -1.75 14.66
C TYR A 115 18.05 -1.68 13.98
N THR A 116 18.65 -0.52 14.08
CA THR A 116 20.04 -0.29 13.65
C THR A 116 20.32 -0.71 12.22
N SER A 117 21.36 -1.52 12.05
CA SER A 117 21.92 -1.87 10.75
C SER A 117 20.96 -2.64 9.85
N ASP A 118 20.04 -3.39 10.40
CA ASP A 118 19.17 -4.24 9.59
C ASP A 118 18.26 -3.40 8.68
N ALA A 119 17.76 -2.30 9.19
CA ALA A 119 16.94 -1.40 8.39
C ALA A 119 17.79 -0.53 7.47
N ALA A 120 19.00 -0.21 7.87
CA ALA A 120 19.89 0.64 7.10
C ALA A 120 20.53 -0.06 5.90
N ASP A 121 20.71 -1.38 6.01
CA ASP A 121 21.40 -2.17 4.97
C ASP A 121 20.46 -2.55 3.80
N GLU A 122 19.20 -2.29 3.95
CA GLU A 122 18.23 -2.59 2.92
C GLU A 122 17.82 -1.34 2.15
#